data_1db5e6ccba78c6daa4fd4239cdd94c39
#
_entry.id   1db5e6ccba78c6daa4fd4239cdd94c39
#
_cell.length_a   1.000
_cell.length_b   1.000
_cell.length_c   1.000
_cell.angle_alpha   90.00
_cell.angle_beta   90.00
_cell.angle_gamma   90.00
#
_symmetry.space_group_name_H-M   'P 1'
#
loop_
_entity.id
_entity.type
_entity.pdbx_description
1 polymer ?
#
loop_
_entity_poly.entity_id
_entity_poly.type
_entity_poly.pdbx_seq_one_letter_code
_entity_poly.pdbx_strand_id
1 'polypeptide(L)'
;MTPQTRLWLILAALSGFSAVAAGAFGAHGVSDLKAKDWLRTGAEYQMVHALAVFACFTVWRAGAGAASLAAWMFLIGAALFSGSLYLMALTSQRWMVLATPLGGLFLLAGWATLAWAIFSGVRDTTA
;
A
#
# COMPACT_ATOMS: atom_id res chain seq x y z
N MET A 1 16.86 11.92 -8.83
CA MET A 1 15.60 11.14 -8.75
C MET A 1 15.07 10.92 -10.16
N THR A 2 14.83 9.68 -10.53
CA THR A 2 14.26 9.36 -11.84
C THR A 2 12.77 9.73 -11.89
N PRO A 3 12.18 9.90 -13.08
CA PRO A 3 10.73 10.10 -13.20
C PRO A 3 9.93 8.96 -12.56
N GLN A 4 10.41 7.73 -12.66
CA GLN A 4 9.74 6.56 -12.08
C GLN A 4 9.73 6.63 -10.55
N THR A 5 10.85 6.93 -9.91
CA THR A 5 10.91 7.03 -8.44
C THR A 5 10.09 8.19 -7.92
N ARG A 6 10.07 9.30 -8.67
CA ARG A 6 9.19 10.43 -8.35
C ARG A 6 7.72 10.01 -8.39
N LEU A 7 7.34 9.21 -9.37
CA LEU A 7 5.97 8.71 -9.49
C LEU A 7 5.59 7.84 -8.28
N TRP A 8 6.45 6.91 -7.86
CA TRP A 8 6.16 6.10 -6.66
C TRP A 8 5.87 6.98 -5.44
N LEU A 9 6.71 7.98 -5.22
CA LEU A 9 6.60 8.82 -4.02
C LEU A 9 5.35 9.70 -4.06
N ILE A 10 4.98 10.21 -5.25
CA ILE A 10 3.73 10.95 -5.43
C ILE A 10 2.53 10.05 -5.17
N LEU A 11 2.51 8.85 -5.77
CA LEU A 11 1.42 7.90 -5.56
C LEU A 11 1.32 7.46 -4.09
N ALA A 12 2.47 7.25 -3.42
CA ALA A 12 2.49 6.93 -2.01
C ALA A 12 1.95 8.08 -1.13
N ALA A 13 2.31 9.32 -1.43
CA ALA A 13 1.80 10.48 -0.71
C ALA A 13 0.29 10.64 -0.91
N LEU A 14 -0.20 10.47 -2.14
CA LEU A 14 -1.64 10.50 -2.43
C LEU A 14 -2.38 9.34 -1.77
N SER A 15 -1.75 8.17 -1.71
CA SER A 15 -2.29 7.00 -1.00
C SER A 15 -2.42 7.29 0.51
N GLY A 16 -1.40 7.89 1.11
CA GLY A 16 -1.45 8.32 2.51
C GLY A 16 -2.54 9.35 2.78
N PHE A 17 -2.68 10.34 1.90
CA PHE A 17 -3.78 11.31 1.98
C PHE A 17 -5.14 10.62 1.94
N SER A 18 -5.34 9.71 0.99
CA SER A 18 -6.59 8.96 0.85
C SER A 18 -6.87 8.10 2.08
N ALA A 19 -5.84 7.49 2.68
CA ALA A 19 -5.97 6.69 3.89
C ALA A 19 -6.47 7.53 5.07
N VAL A 20 -5.92 8.71 5.27
CA VAL A 20 -6.38 9.63 6.32
C VAL A 20 -7.83 10.03 6.08
N ALA A 21 -8.17 10.41 4.84
CA ALA A 21 -9.53 10.80 4.48
C ALA A 21 -10.53 9.66 4.72
N ALA A 22 -10.21 8.44 4.28
CA ALA A 22 -11.06 7.27 4.46
C ALA A 22 -11.22 6.90 5.94
N GLY A 23 -10.15 6.98 6.72
CA GLY A 23 -10.19 6.73 8.16
C GLY A 23 -11.06 7.73 8.91
N ALA A 24 -10.91 9.01 8.59
CA ALA A 24 -11.73 10.07 9.18
C ALA A 24 -13.21 9.93 8.79
N PHE A 25 -13.49 9.66 7.52
CA PHE A 25 -14.86 9.45 7.05
C PHE A 25 -15.50 8.24 7.72
N GLY A 26 -14.78 7.14 7.85
CA GLY A 26 -15.26 5.93 8.54
C GLY A 26 -15.57 6.18 10.01
N ALA A 27 -14.77 7.00 10.68
CA ALA A 27 -14.97 7.32 12.10
C ALA A 27 -16.16 8.26 12.33
N HIS A 28 -16.38 9.24 11.43
CA HIS A 28 -17.30 10.35 11.69
C HIS A 28 -18.50 10.42 10.72
N GLY A 29 -18.39 9.87 9.52
CA GLY A 29 -19.40 10.01 8.46
C GLY A 29 -20.28 8.78 8.22
N VAL A 30 -20.00 7.66 8.87
CA VAL A 30 -20.67 6.38 8.63
C VAL A 30 -21.19 5.81 9.94
N SER A 31 -22.45 5.38 9.95
CA SER A 31 -23.10 4.79 11.13
C SER A 31 -23.13 3.26 11.10
N ASP A 32 -23.15 2.64 9.91
CA ASP A 32 -23.14 1.18 9.78
C ASP A 32 -21.82 0.59 10.29
N LEU A 33 -21.88 -0.33 11.24
CA LEU A 33 -20.70 -0.90 11.90
C LEU A 33 -19.80 -1.67 10.94
N LYS A 34 -20.40 -2.39 10.00
CA LYS A 34 -19.64 -3.16 9.02
C LYS A 34 -18.90 -2.27 8.02
N ALA A 35 -19.56 -1.22 7.55
CA ALA A 35 -18.94 -0.23 6.68
C ALA A 35 -17.80 0.52 7.41
N LYS A 36 -17.99 0.85 8.69
CA LYS A 36 -16.92 1.44 9.52
C LYS A 36 -15.70 0.54 9.60
N ASP A 37 -15.89 -0.77 9.83
CA ASP A 37 -14.79 -1.73 9.91
C ASP A 37 -14.04 -1.86 8.60
N TRP A 38 -14.76 -1.89 7.47
CA TRP A 38 -14.13 -1.92 6.15
C TRP A 38 -13.29 -0.67 5.87
N LEU A 39 -13.84 0.51 6.18
CA LEU A 39 -13.12 1.77 6.00
C LEU A 39 -11.89 1.86 6.89
N ARG A 40 -12.01 1.45 8.14
CA ARG A 40 -10.89 1.44 9.08
C ARG A 40 -9.79 0.48 8.63
N THR A 41 -10.14 -0.76 8.32
CA THR A 41 -9.18 -1.77 7.85
C THR A 41 -8.50 -1.30 6.57
N GLY A 42 -9.27 -0.81 5.61
CA GLY A 42 -8.72 -0.28 4.36
C GLY A 42 -7.75 0.88 4.59
N ALA A 43 -8.11 1.82 5.46
CA ALA A 43 -7.28 2.98 5.78
C ALA A 43 -5.97 2.58 6.47
N GLU A 44 -6.02 1.65 7.42
CA GLU A 44 -4.84 1.16 8.14
C GLU A 44 -3.86 0.47 7.18
N TYR A 45 -4.34 -0.44 6.35
CA TYR A 45 -3.50 -1.14 5.36
C TYR A 45 -2.95 -0.18 4.31
N GLN A 46 -3.77 0.76 3.84
CA GLN A 46 -3.32 1.75 2.86
C GLN A 46 -2.21 2.64 3.43
N MET A 47 -2.36 3.10 4.67
CA MET A 47 -1.36 3.95 5.32
C MET A 47 -0.03 3.21 5.51
N VAL A 48 -0.07 1.99 6.06
CA VAL A 48 1.15 1.18 6.29
C VAL A 48 1.90 0.97 4.98
N HIS A 49 1.20 0.65 3.90
CA HIS A 49 1.84 0.33 2.63
C HIS A 49 2.25 1.59 1.84
N ALA A 50 1.58 2.71 2.05
CA ALA A 50 2.09 4.01 1.56
C ALA A 50 3.45 4.33 2.18
N LEU A 51 3.60 4.14 3.49
CA LEU A 51 4.89 4.31 4.17
C LEU A 51 5.92 3.29 3.70
N ALA A 52 5.50 2.04 3.42
CA ALA A 52 6.39 1.01 2.90
C ALA A 52 7.00 1.39 1.54
N VAL A 53 6.30 2.14 0.71
CA VAL A 53 6.85 2.65 -0.57
C VAL A 53 8.02 3.61 -0.32
N PHE A 54 7.93 4.47 0.69
CA PHE A 54 9.07 5.33 1.08
C PHE A 54 10.25 4.50 1.58
N ALA A 55 9.99 3.42 2.32
CA ALA A 55 11.04 2.47 2.71
C ALA A 55 11.68 1.79 1.50
N CYS A 56 10.89 1.39 0.50
CA CYS A 56 11.41 0.84 -0.77
C CYS A 56 12.34 1.82 -1.48
N PHE A 57 11.99 3.10 -1.48
CA PHE A 57 12.85 4.14 -2.06
C PHE A 57 14.21 4.21 -1.36
N THR A 58 14.22 4.15 -0.04
CA THR A 58 15.47 4.14 0.75
C THR A 58 16.32 2.92 0.42
N VAL A 59 15.73 1.74 0.36
CA VAL A 59 16.41 0.48 0.04
C VAL A 59 16.92 0.48 -1.40
N TRP A 60 16.12 0.98 -2.33
CA TRP A 60 16.51 1.14 -3.74
C TRP A 60 17.73 2.05 -3.88
N ARG A 61 17.75 3.17 -3.16
CA ARG A 61 18.89 4.09 -3.16
C ARG A 61 20.17 3.47 -2.58
N ALA A 62 20.04 2.50 -1.68
CA ALA A 62 21.15 1.74 -1.14
C ALA A 62 21.70 0.68 -2.12
N GLY A 63 21.14 0.60 -3.34
CA GLY A 63 21.63 -0.25 -4.42
C GLY A 63 20.78 -1.48 -4.70
N ALA A 64 19.71 -1.72 -3.93
CA ALA A 64 18.85 -2.89 -4.08
C ALA A 64 17.75 -2.63 -5.13
N GLY A 65 18.06 -2.92 -6.39
CA GLY A 65 17.16 -2.65 -7.51
C GLY A 65 15.78 -3.31 -7.41
N ALA A 66 15.71 -4.51 -6.81
CA ALA A 66 14.44 -5.24 -6.63
C ALA A 66 13.44 -4.51 -5.73
N ALA A 67 13.88 -3.52 -4.93
CA ALA A 67 12.96 -2.70 -4.13
C ALA A 67 11.98 -1.90 -5.00
N SER A 68 12.31 -1.66 -6.28
CA SER A 68 11.38 -1.04 -7.22
C SER A 68 10.14 -1.90 -7.48
N LEU A 69 10.33 -3.20 -7.61
CA LEU A 69 9.22 -4.14 -7.78
C LEU A 69 8.35 -4.19 -6.52
N ALA A 70 8.98 -4.20 -5.33
CA ALA A 70 8.25 -4.15 -4.07
C ALA A 70 7.38 -2.88 -3.96
N ALA A 71 7.90 -1.72 -4.37
CA ALA A 71 7.15 -0.47 -4.36
C ALA A 71 5.87 -0.56 -5.22
N TRP A 72 5.98 -1.10 -6.43
CA TRP A 72 4.82 -1.30 -7.30
C TRP A 72 3.83 -2.31 -6.73
N MET A 73 4.32 -3.40 -6.12
CA MET A 73 3.46 -4.38 -5.46
C MET A 73 2.67 -3.75 -4.31
N PHE A 74 3.29 -2.89 -3.50
CA PHE A 74 2.59 -2.18 -2.43
C PHE A 74 1.55 -1.20 -2.97
N LEU A 75 1.88 -0.44 -4.00
CA LEU A 75 0.93 0.51 -4.60
C LEU A 75 -0.27 -0.19 -5.22
N ILE A 76 -0.05 -1.22 -6.02
CA ILE A 76 -1.11 -2.00 -6.65
C ILE A 76 -1.91 -2.77 -5.60
N GLY A 77 -1.22 -3.42 -4.67
CA GLY A 77 -1.85 -4.19 -3.60
C GLY A 77 -2.73 -3.34 -2.70
N ALA A 78 -2.26 -2.17 -2.30
CA ALA A 78 -3.05 -1.25 -1.49
C ALA A 78 -4.27 -0.71 -2.25
N ALA A 79 -4.12 -0.40 -3.54
CA ALA A 79 -5.25 0.03 -4.37
C ALA A 79 -6.32 -1.06 -4.48
N LEU A 80 -5.94 -2.31 -4.72
CA LEU A 80 -6.87 -3.43 -4.79
C LEU A 80 -7.49 -3.77 -3.44
N PHE A 81 -6.67 -3.90 -2.41
CA PHE A 81 -7.12 -4.29 -1.07
C PHE A 81 -8.00 -3.20 -0.44
N SER A 82 -7.46 -2.01 -0.27
CA SER A 82 -8.17 -0.91 0.38
C SER A 82 -9.27 -0.34 -0.50
N GLY A 83 -9.02 -0.23 -1.82
CA GLY A 83 -10.03 0.23 -2.78
C GLY A 83 -11.26 -0.66 -2.80
N SER A 84 -11.10 -1.99 -2.76
CA SER A 84 -12.24 -2.92 -2.70
C SER A 84 -13.04 -2.77 -1.41
N LEU A 85 -12.36 -2.60 -0.27
CA LEU A 85 -13.02 -2.37 1.02
C LEU A 85 -13.80 -1.05 1.02
N TYR A 86 -13.24 0.01 0.45
CA TYR A 86 -13.92 1.30 0.36
C TYR A 86 -15.16 1.22 -0.53
N LEU A 87 -15.05 0.54 -1.67
CA LEU A 87 -16.20 0.36 -2.56
C LEU A 87 -17.30 -0.46 -1.91
N MET A 88 -16.97 -1.52 -1.19
CA MET A 88 -17.96 -2.29 -0.43
C MET A 88 -18.62 -1.45 0.67
N ALA A 89 -17.85 -0.62 1.37
CA ALA A 89 -18.38 0.24 2.42
C ALA A 89 -19.34 1.30 1.88
N LEU A 90 -19.07 1.86 0.70
CA LEU A 90 -19.84 2.95 0.12
C LEU A 90 -21.01 2.47 -0.74
N THR A 91 -20.90 1.31 -1.38
CA THR A 91 -21.90 0.82 -2.36
C THR A 91 -22.64 -0.43 -1.90
N SER A 92 -22.20 -1.08 -0.84
CA SER A 92 -22.71 -2.37 -0.35
C SER A 92 -22.64 -3.50 -1.39
N GLN A 93 -21.83 -3.34 -2.42
CA GLN A 93 -21.63 -4.34 -3.48
C GLN A 93 -20.60 -5.36 -3.07
N ARG A 94 -21.03 -6.59 -2.86
CA ARG A 94 -20.19 -7.65 -2.30
C ARG A 94 -19.31 -8.39 -3.32
N TRP A 95 -19.53 -8.21 -4.62
CA TRP A 95 -18.70 -8.85 -5.65
C TRP A 95 -17.23 -8.40 -5.57
N MET A 96 -16.98 -7.21 -5.02
CA MET A 96 -15.62 -6.71 -4.78
C MET A 96 -14.83 -7.51 -3.74
N VAL A 97 -15.48 -8.40 -2.99
CA VAL A 97 -14.82 -9.26 -2.00
C VAL A 97 -13.71 -10.13 -2.61
N LEU A 98 -13.80 -10.42 -3.92
CA LEU A 98 -12.74 -11.19 -4.63
C LEU A 98 -11.48 -10.37 -4.88
N ALA A 99 -11.59 -9.05 -5.00
CA ALA A 99 -10.44 -8.17 -5.20
C ALA A 99 -9.61 -7.98 -3.93
N THR A 100 -10.23 -8.05 -2.75
CA THR A 100 -9.55 -7.86 -1.47
C THR A 100 -8.45 -8.91 -1.22
N PRO A 101 -8.69 -10.23 -1.34
CA PRO A 101 -7.62 -11.23 -1.18
C PRO A 101 -6.52 -11.09 -2.23
N LEU A 102 -6.87 -10.74 -3.47
CA LEU A 102 -5.89 -10.51 -4.52
C LEU A 102 -4.95 -9.36 -4.15
N GLY A 103 -5.51 -8.25 -3.67
CA GLY A 103 -4.72 -7.15 -3.14
C GLY A 103 -3.82 -7.57 -1.99
N GLY A 104 -4.34 -8.36 -1.05
CA GLY A 104 -3.56 -8.92 0.06
C GLY A 104 -2.37 -9.76 -0.41
N LEU A 105 -2.53 -10.57 -1.46
CA LEU A 105 -1.43 -11.35 -2.05
C LEU A 105 -0.34 -10.43 -2.62
N PHE A 106 -0.72 -9.34 -3.29
CA PHE A 106 0.24 -8.34 -3.76
C PHE A 106 1.02 -7.70 -2.62
N LEU A 107 0.35 -7.40 -1.51
CA LEU A 107 1.01 -6.83 -0.33
C LEU A 107 1.99 -7.82 0.30
N LEU A 108 1.61 -9.08 0.44
CA LEU A 108 2.51 -10.15 0.93
C LEU A 108 3.72 -10.32 0.00
N ALA A 109 3.49 -10.38 -1.30
CA ALA A 109 4.56 -10.46 -2.29
C ALA A 109 5.48 -9.23 -2.23
N GLY A 110 4.94 -8.05 -1.99
CA GLY A 110 5.70 -6.83 -1.80
C GLY A 110 6.67 -6.91 -0.62
N TRP A 111 6.20 -7.40 0.53
CA TRP A 111 7.05 -7.60 1.72
C TRP A 111 8.12 -8.66 1.49
N ALA A 112 7.78 -9.78 0.85
CA ALA A 112 8.75 -10.82 0.50
C ALA A 112 9.81 -10.28 -0.47
N THR A 113 9.40 -9.51 -1.47
CA THR A 113 10.31 -8.90 -2.44
C THR A 113 11.21 -7.86 -1.78
N LEU A 114 10.69 -7.07 -0.85
CA LEU A 114 11.50 -6.08 -0.12
C LEU A 114 12.55 -6.79 0.75
N ALA A 115 12.16 -7.84 1.47
CA ALA A 115 13.10 -8.64 2.26
C ALA A 115 14.21 -9.23 1.38
N TRP A 116 13.84 -9.79 0.23
CA TRP A 116 14.81 -10.31 -0.74
C TRP A 116 15.74 -9.22 -1.28
N ALA A 117 15.19 -8.03 -1.60
CA ALA A 117 15.97 -6.91 -2.09
C ALA A 117 17.04 -6.49 -1.07
N ILE A 118 16.67 -6.41 0.20
CA ILE A 118 17.60 -6.07 1.28
C ILE A 118 18.71 -7.15 1.40
N PHE A 119 18.30 -8.42 1.41
CA PHE A 119 19.22 -9.53 1.58
C PHE A 119 20.23 -9.63 0.42
N SER A 120 19.76 -9.44 -0.82
CA SER A 120 20.57 -9.72 -2.03
C SER A 120 21.25 -8.49 -2.63
N GLY A 121 20.76 -7.29 -2.36
CA GLY A 121 21.10 -6.12 -3.15
C GLY A 121 21.67 -4.91 -2.42
N VAL A 122 21.57 -4.85 -1.09
CA VAL A 122 22.15 -3.73 -0.35
C VAL A 122 23.68 -3.88 -0.33
N ARG A 123 24.36 -2.86 -0.82
CA ARG A 123 25.82 -2.85 -0.79
C ARG A 123 26.28 -2.30 0.56
N ASP A 124 27.10 -3.10 1.24
CA ASP A 124 27.79 -2.65 2.45
C ASP A 124 28.80 -1.57 2.06
N THR A 125 28.61 -0.38 2.62
CA THR A 125 29.52 0.76 2.40
C THR A 125 30.72 0.76 3.35
N THR A 126 30.87 -0.28 4.17
CA THR A 126 31.91 -0.42 5.20
C THR A 126 33.13 -1.21 4.74
N ALA A 127 33.30 -1.43 3.45
CA ALA A 127 34.52 -2.08 2.92
C ALA A 127 35.56 -1.06 2.54
#